data_933c5d59d5306e2faff729241cbd50b8
#
_entry.id   933c5d59d5306e2faff729241cbd50b8
#
_cell.length_a   1.000
_cell.length_b   1.000
_cell.length_c   1.000
_cell.angle_alpha   90.00
_cell.angle_beta   90.00
_cell.angle_gamma   90.00
#
_symmetry.space_group_name_H-M   'P 1'
#
loop_
_entity.id
_entity.type
_entity.pdbx_description
1 polymer ?
#
loop_
_entity_poly.entity_id
_entity_poly.type
_entity_poly.pdbx_seq_one_letter_code
_entity_poly.pdbx_strand_id
1 'polypeptide(L)'
;MLFIIASYLLGTILIAAVVAKIKGVKLHEQNSGNLGARNAGRTLGKSAFVIVAIGDGLKGVAVVVAGRVLELPELTIAVAIIAVVLGHLYPFWNSGKGGKGVATVIGAMLAFSPLIFLSFLAGFLICLGITKSATRSMGGGFIVYGIVTGIYIEVGFIVSIALLLVIWKQRHSIIERVKPNVLE
;
A
#
# COMPACT_ATOMS: atom_id res chain seq x y z
N MET A 1 0.66 -9.42 20.85
CA MET A 1 0.83 -10.45 19.81
C MET A 1 -0.44 -10.71 19.01
N LEU A 2 -1.59 -10.96 19.64
CA LEU A 2 -2.88 -11.22 18.94
C LEU A 2 -3.25 -10.10 17.95
N PHE A 3 -3.07 -8.83 18.33
CA PHE A 3 -3.38 -7.67 17.46
C PHE A 3 -2.56 -7.66 16.16
N ILE A 4 -1.28 -8.02 16.23
CA ILE A 4 -0.39 -8.10 15.05
C ILE A 4 -0.84 -9.22 14.11
N ILE A 5 -1.22 -10.38 14.64
CA ILE A 5 -1.76 -11.50 13.86
C ILE A 5 -3.08 -11.10 13.20
N ALA A 6 -4.00 -10.46 13.94
CA ALA A 6 -5.26 -9.97 13.42
C ALA A 6 -5.04 -8.93 12.30
N SER A 7 -4.05 -8.06 12.44
CA SER A 7 -3.67 -7.06 11.43
C SER A 7 -3.16 -7.72 10.14
N TYR A 8 -2.33 -8.78 10.25
CA TYR A 8 -1.92 -9.56 9.09
C TYR A 8 -3.13 -10.21 8.40
N LEU A 9 -4.00 -10.87 9.16
CA LEU A 9 -5.20 -11.52 8.61
C LEU A 9 -6.12 -10.51 7.91
N LEU A 10 -6.35 -9.33 8.51
CA LEU A 10 -7.07 -8.22 7.86
C LEU A 10 -6.40 -7.82 6.55
N GLY A 11 -5.07 -7.73 6.52
CA GLY A 11 -4.28 -7.47 5.32
C GLY A 11 -4.55 -8.45 4.20
N THR A 12 -4.72 -9.74 4.51
CA THR A 12 -4.95 -10.79 3.52
C THR A 12 -6.28 -10.69 2.79
N ILE A 13 -7.24 -9.90 3.28
CA ILE A 13 -8.51 -9.63 2.60
C ILE A 13 -8.24 -8.72 1.40
N LEU A 14 -8.12 -9.29 0.21
CA LEU A 14 -7.87 -8.54 -1.03
C LEU A 14 -9.18 -8.05 -1.62
N ILE A 15 -9.47 -6.75 -1.53
CA ILE A 15 -10.72 -6.18 -2.05
C ILE A 15 -10.82 -6.38 -3.58
N ALA A 16 -9.70 -6.35 -4.30
CA ALA A 16 -9.68 -6.66 -5.72
C ALA A 16 -10.16 -8.09 -6.05
N ALA A 17 -9.79 -9.08 -5.22
CA ALA A 17 -10.25 -10.46 -5.39
C ALA A 17 -11.76 -10.59 -5.11
N VAL A 18 -12.26 -9.89 -4.09
CA VAL A 18 -13.69 -9.86 -3.77
C VAL A 18 -14.50 -9.26 -4.92
N VAL A 19 -14.09 -8.07 -5.41
CA VAL A 19 -14.75 -7.38 -6.53
C VAL A 19 -14.71 -8.23 -7.80
N ALA A 20 -13.56 -8.85 -8.10
CA ALA A 20 -13.40 -9.73 -9.25
C ALA A 20 -14.32 -10.96 -9.17
N LYS A 21 -14.43 -11.58 -7.99
CA LYS A 21 -15.32 -12.72 -7.75
C LYS A 21 -16.79 -12.34 -7.97
N ILE A 22 -17.23 -11.17 -7.45
CA ILE A 22 -18.60 -10.66 -7.65
C ILE A 22 -18.89 -10.43 -9.13
N LYS A 23 -17.89 -9.98 -9.91
CA LYS A 23 -18.00 -9.71 -11.35
C LYS A 23 -17.77 -10.95 -12.24
N GLY A 24 -17.53 -12.12 -11.66
CA GLY A 24 -17.25 -13.36 -12.40
C GLY A 24 -15.96 -13.34 -13.21
N VAL A 25 -14.97 -12.50 -12.82
CA VAL A 25 -13.73 -12.31 -13.58
C VAL A 25 -12.53 -12.84 -12.78
N LYS A 26 -11.65 -13.59 -13.44
CA LYS A 26 -10.38 -14.04 -12.87
C LYS A 26 -9.29 -12.97 -13.06
N LEU A 27 -9.21 -12.03 -12.12
CA LEU A 27 -8.35 -10.86 -12.22
C LEU A 27 -6.84 -11.21 -12.29
N HIS A 28 -6.43 -12.35 -11.73
CA HIS A 28 -5.05 -12.83 -11.80
C HIS A 28 -4.62 -13.30 -13.19
N GLU A 29 -5.59 -13.58 -14.10
CA GLU A 29 -5.35 -13.91 -15.51
C GLU A 29 -5.40 -12.67 -16.42
N GLN A 30 -5.72 -11.47 -15.87
CA GLN A 30 -5.93 -10.25 -16.63
C GLN A 30 -4.77 -9.26 -16.50
N ASN A 31 -4.35 -8.68 -17.61
CA ASN A 31 -3.33 -7.63 -17.69
C ASN A 31 -2.04 -7.96 -16.90
N SER A 32 -1.82 -7.33 -15.74
CA SER A 32 -0.64 -7.54 -14.90
C SER A 32 -0.75 -8.71 -13.92
N GLY A 33 -1.90 -9.38 -13.85
CA GLY A 33 -2.19 -10.43 -12.88
C GLY A 33 -2.25 -9.98 -11.41
N ASN A 34 -1.97 -8.71 -11.12
CA ASN A 34 -1.88 -8.18 -9.76
C ASN A 34 -3.26 -7.96 -9.15
N LEU A 35 -3.46 -8.38 -7.89
CA LEU A 35 -4.73 -8.21 -7.15
C LEU A 35 -4.79 -6.85 -6.43
N GLY A 36 -4.72 -5.77 -7.19
CA GLY A 36 -4.79 -4.39 -6.67
C GLY A 36 -5.59 -3.46 -7.56
N ALA A 37 -5.85 -2.23 -7.07
CA ALA A 37 -6.75 -1.26 -7.67
C ALA A 37 -6.46 -0.97 -9.14
N ARG A 38 -5.17 -0.81 -9.55
CA ARG A 38 -4.84 -0.52 -10.96
C ARG A 38 -5.25 -1.62 -11.92
N ASN A 39 -5.05 -2.88 -11.55
CA ASN A 39 -5.45 -4.00 -12.40
C ASN A 39 -6.97 -4.14 -12.42
N ALA A 40 -7.62 -4.00 -11.26
CA ALA A 40 -9.08 -3.96 -11.17
C ALA A 40 -9.67 -2.84 -12.06
N GLY A 41 -9.08 -1.65 -12.01
CA GLY A 41 -9.51 -0.51 -12.83
C GLY A 41 -9.36 -0.74 -14.34
N ARG A 42 -8.27 -1.38 -14.77
CA ARG A 42 -8.05 -1.70 -16.20
C ARG A 42 -9.00 -2.77 -16.71
N THR A 43 -9.35 -3.74 -15.87
CA THR A 43 -10.18 -4.89 -16.25
C THR A 43 -11.67 -4.64 -16.05
N LEU A 44 -12.05 -3.95 -14.95
CA LEU A 44 -13.43 -3.82 -14.49
C LEU A 44 -13.96 -2.38 -14.49
N GLY A 45 -13.12 -1.42 -14.88
CA GLY A 45 -13.48 -0.01 -15.00
C GLY A 45 -13.17 0.85 -13.77
N LYS A 46 -13.40 2.17 -13.90
CA LYS A 46 -13.01 3.18 -12.89
C LYS A 46 -13.64 2.96 -11.51
N SER A 47 -14.89 2.51 -11.45
CA SER A 47 -15.58 2.21 -10.18
C SER A 47 -14.87 1.11 -9.40
N ALA A 48 -14.42 0.05 -10.06
CA ALA A 48 -13.64 -1.02 -9.45
C ALA A 48 -12.29 -0.50 -8.92
N PHE A 49 -11.62 0.39 -9.65
CA PHE A 49 -10.41 1.06 -9.15
C PHE A 49 -10.67 1.78 -7.82
N VAL A 50 -11.72 2.59 -7.77
CA VAL A 50 -12.06 3.40 -6.57
C VAL A 50 -12.43 2.50 -5.38
N ILE A 51 -13.30 1.52 -5.60
CA ILE A 51 -13.74 0.59 -4.54
C ILE A 51 -12.53 -0.15 -3.95
N VAL A 52 -11.67 -0.67 -4.81
CA VAL A 52 -10.47 -1.41 -4.37
C VAL A 52 -9.47 -0.48 -3.68
N ALA A 53 -9.22 0.72 -4.22
CA ALA A 53 -8.30 1.67 -3.61
C ALA A 53 -8.76 2.12 -2.22
N ILE A 54 -10.04 2.44 -2.06
CA ILE A 54 -10.62 2.84 -0.77
C ILE A 54 -10.60 1.65 0.19
N GLY A 55 -11.10 0.49 -0.22
CA GLY A 55 -11.19 -0.68 0.67
C GLY A 55 -9.82 -1.18 1.12
N ASP A 56 -8.81 -1.16 0.25
CA ASP A 56 -7.43 -1.50 0.63
C ASP A 56 -6.80 -0.40 1.51
N GLY A 57 -7.14 0.86 1.31
CA GLY A 57 -6.71 1.97 2.17
C GLY A 57 -7.32 1.89 3.57
N LEU A 58 -8.61 1.61 3.65
CA LEU A 58 -9.33 1.48 4.91
C LEU A 58 -8.77 0.38 5.82
N LYS A 59 -8.16 -0.69 5.28
CA LYS A 59 -7.47 -1.69 6.12
C LYS A 59 -6.30 -1.09 6.89
N GLY A 60 -5.51 -0.23 6.24
CA GLY A 60 -4.43 0.49 6.90
C GLY A 60 -4.93 1.45 7.97
N VAL A 61 -5.99 2.22 7.66
CA VAL A 61 -6.65 3.11 8.62
C VAL A 61 -7.17 2.32 9.82
N ALA A 62 -7.89 1.21 9.56
CA ALA A 62 -8.52 0.40 10.60
C ALA A 62 -7.51 -0.14 11.63
N VAL A 63 -6.33 -0.60 11.18
CA VAL A 63 -5.28 -1.08 12.09
C VAL A 63 -4.78 0.03 13.02
N VAL A 64 -4.52 1.22 12.48
CA VAL A 64 -4.02 2.33 13.30
C VAL A 64 -5.08 2.83 14.28
N VAL A 65 -6.31 3.03 13.79
CA VAL A 65 -7.43 3.50 14.62
C VAL A 65 -7.75 2.48 15.72
N ALA A 66 -7.84 1.18 15.38
CA ALA A 66 -8.09 0.13 16.36
C ALA A 66 -6.97 0.05 17.39
N GLY A 67 -5.70 0.16 16.99
CA GLY A 67 -4.58 0.18 17.92
C GLY A 67 -4.64 1.33 18.91
N ARG A 68 -5.06 2.53 18.46
CA ARG A 68 -5.26 3.69 19.34
C ARG A 68 -6.46 3.56 20.27
N VAL A 69 -7.59 3.08 19.75
CA VAL A 69 -8.80 2.84 20.56
C VAL A 69 -8.55 1.79 21.64
N LEU A 70 -7.68 0.81 21.37
CA LEU A 70 -7.24 -0.20 22.34
C LEU A 70 -6.07 0.28 23.22
N GLU A 71 -5.67 1.53 23.10
CA GLU A 71 -4.56 2.14 23.87
C GLU A 71 -3.25 1.34 23.80
N LEU A 72 -2.99 0.71 22.63
CA LEU A 72 -1.78 -0.09 22.45
C LEU A 72 -0.54 0.80 22.31
N PRO A 73 0.64 0.33 22.78
CA PRO A 73 1.89 1.04 22.58
C PRO A 73 2.13 1.37 21.08
N GLU A 74 2.68 2.55 20.79
CA GLU A 74 2.97 2.99 19.42
C GLU A 74 3.83 1.99 18.65
N LEU A 75 4.77 1.34 19.34
CA LEU A 75 5.57 0.26 18.78
C LEU A 75 4.69 -0.91 18.25
N THR A 76 3.67 -1.29 19.01
CA THR A 76 2.74 -2.35 18.60
C THR A 76 1.95 -1.94 17.37
N ILE A 77 1.51 -0.67 17.30
CA ILE A 77 0.79 -0.12 16.14
C ILE A 77 1.72 -0.09 14.92
N ALA A 78 2.96 0.36 15.07
CA ALA A 78 3.94 0.40 13.98
C ALA A 78 4.23 -1.00 13.41
N VAL A 79 4.40 -2.02 14.26
CA VAL A 79 4.56 -3.41 13.84
C VAL A 79 3.29 -3.96 13.18
N ALA A 80 2.11 -3.58 13.68
CA ALA A 80 0.83 -3.97 13.08
C ALA A 80 0.62 -3.36 11.68
N ILE A 81 1.14 -2.16 11.42
CA ILE A 81 1.20 -1.56 10.07
C ILE A 81 2.03 -2.46 9.12
N ILE A 82 3.19 -2.93 9.56
CA ILE A 82 3.98 -3.88 8.78
C ILE A 82 3.18 -5.16 8.53
N ALA A 83 2.51 -5.69 9.55
CA ALA A 83 1.74 -6.92 9.46
C ALA A 83 0.57 -6.81 8.45
N VAL A 84 -0.22 -5.73 8.47
CA VAL A 84 -1.33 -5.55 7.52
C VAL A 84 -0.82 -5.37 6.09
N VAL A 85 0.31 -4.70 5.91
CA VAL A 85 0.96 -4.57 4.59
C VAL A 85 1.47 -5.92 4.11
N LEU A 86 2.16 -6.70 4.94
CA LEU A 86 2.61 -8.05 4.60
C LEU A 86 1.45 -8.97 4.24
N GLY A 87 0.34 -8.92 4.98
CA GLY A 87 -0.87 -9.66 4.65
C GLY A 87 -1.42 -9.31 3.27
N HIS A 88 -1.42 -8.02 2.92
CA HIS A 88 -1.83 -7.56 1.60
C HIS A 88 -0.87 -7.98 0.48
N LEU A 89 0.45 -7.95 0.72
CA LEU A 89 1.47 -8.34 -0.26
C LEU A 89 1.53 -9.86 -0.47
N TYR A 90 1.39 -10.61 0.63
CA TYR A 90 1.65 -12.05 0.69
C TYR A 90 0.54 -12.78 1.46
N PRO A 91 -0.72 -12.79 0.96
CA PRO A 91 -1.81 -13.52 1.59
C PRO A 91 -1.55 -15.03 1.53
N PHE A 92 -1.64 -15.70 2.68
CA PHE A 92 -1.34 -17.15 2.78
C PHE A 92 -2.29 -18.01 1.92
N TRP A 93 -3.55 -17.61 1.81
CA TRP A 93 -4.57 -18.35 1.06
C TRP A 93 -4.42 -18.26 -0.47
N ASN A 94 -3.58 -17.35 -0.99
CA ASN A 94 -3.34 -17.16 -2.43
C ASN A 94 -1.86 -17.39 -2.80
N SER A 95 -1.20 -18.34 -2.14
CA SER A 95 0.22 -18.68 -2.37
C SER A 95 1.15 -17.46 -2.37
N GLY A 96 0.88 -16.47 -1.51
CA GLY A 96 1.66 -15.25 -1.39
C GLY A 96 1.53 -14.27 -2.57
N LYS A 97 0.55 -14.46 -3.46
CA LYS A 97 0.30 -13.59 -4.61
C LYS A 97 -0.78 -12.56 -4.30
N GLY A 98 -0.41 -11.50 -3.61
CA GLY A 98 -1.30 -10.39 -3.24
C GLY A 98 -1.21 -9.17 -4.13
N GLY A 99 -1.62 -8.02 -3.58
CA GLY A 99 -1.50 -6.70 -4.22
C GLY A 99 -0.11 -6.08 -4.07
N LYS A 100 0.00 -4.78 -4.36
CA LYS A 100 1.25 -4.01 -4.21
C LYS A 100 1.34 -3.21 -2.89
N GLY A 101 0.29 -3.20 -2.07
CA GLY A 101 0.26 -2.58 -0.76
C GLY A 101 0.17 -1.05 -0.73
N VAL A 102 0.15 -0.38 -1.88
CA VAL A 102 0.20 1.09 -1.96
C VAL A 102 -0.97 1.75 -1.23
N ALA A 103 -2.20 1.35 -1.51
CA ALA A 103 -3.37 1.95 -0.88
C ALA A 103 -3.39 1.65 0.63
N THR A 104 -3.04 0.43 1.03
CA THR A 104 -2.98 0.01 2.44
C THR A 104 -1.97 0.83 3.23
N VAL A 105 -0.76 1.03 2.70
CA VAL A 105 0.25 1.82 3.39
C VAL A 105 -0.11 3.31 3.42
N ILE A 106 -0.70 3.87 2.35
CA ILE A 106 -1.18 5.26 2.33
C ILE A 106 -2.26 5.49 3.41
N GLY A 107 -3.22 4.57 3.53
CA GLY A 107 -4.22 4.65 4.58
C GLY A 107 -3.62 4.58 5.99
N ALA A 108 -2.66 3.68 6.20
CA ALA A 108 -1.94 3.59 7.48
C ALA A 108 -1.14 4.86 7.79
N MET A 109 -0.40 5.43 6.82
CA MET A 109 0.35 6.68 6.97
C MET A 109 -0.55 7.85 7.36
N LEU A 110 -1.68 8.00 6.66
CA LEU A 110 -2.65 9.06 6.94
C LEU A 110 -3.21 8.95 8.36
N ALA A 111 -3.57 7.74 8.81
CA ALA A 111 -4.09 7.52 10.15
C ALA A 111 -3.00 7.62 11.23
N PHE A 112 -1.77 7.16 10.93
CA PHE A 112 -0.65 7.15 11.90
C PHE A 112 -0.18 8.56 12.24
N SER A 113 0.01 9.43 11.25
CA SER A 113 0.32 10.83 11.46
C SER A 113 -0.19 11.70 10.31
N PRO A 114 -1.41 12.28 10.45
CA PRO A 114 -2.00 13.12 9.41
C PRO A 114 -1.13 14.34 9.04
N LEU A 115 -0.44 14.92 10.04
CA LEU A 115 0.43 16.07 9.80
C LEU A 115 1.68 15.67 8.99
N ILE A 116 2.35 14.59 9.38
CA ILE A 116 3.53 14.10 8.65
C ILE A 116 3.12 13.57 7.26
N PHE A 117 1.87 13.12 7.08
CA PHE A 117 1.35 12.71 5.77
C PHE A 117 1.46 13.83 4.70
N LEU A 118 1.46 15.10 5.11
CA LEU A 118 1.71 16.21 4.18
C LEU A 118 3.10 16.14 3.54
N SER A 119 4.09 15.59 4.22
CA SER A 119 5.43 15.37 3.66
C SER A 119 5.42 14.34 2.53
N PHE A 120 4.59 13.29 2.65
CA PHE A 120 4.35 12.35 1.54
C PHE A 120 3.77 13.08 0.31
N LEU A 121 2.74 13.91 0.52
CA LEU A 121 2.12 14.66 -0.57
C LEU A 121 3.12 15.61 -1.23
N ALA A 122 3.91 16.34 -0.46
CA ALA A 122 4.96 17.21 -0.97
C ALA A 122 5.99 16.44 -1.80
N GLY A 123 6.55 15.36 -1.25
CA GLY A 123 7.52 14.50 -1.94
C GLY A 123 6.92 13.87 -3.21
N PHE A 124 5.67 13.42 -3.16
CA PHE A 124 4.96 12.89 -4.31
C PHE A 124 4.80 13.93 -5.42
N LEU A 125 4.34 15.15 -5.09
CA LEU A 125 4.10 16.22 -6.07
C LEU A 125 5.40 16.71 -6.71
N ILE A 126 6.46 16.91 -5.91
CA ILE A 126 7.79 17.28 -6.42
C ILE A 126 8.29 16.22 -7.40
N CYS A 127 8.28 14.95 -7.00
CA CYS A 127 8.70 13.86 -7.87
C CYS A 127 7.79 13.72 -9.11
N LEU A 128 6.50 14.04 -9.01
CA LEU A 128 5.58 14.00 -10.15
C LEU A 128 5.92 15.09 -11.17
N GLY A 129 6.26 16.27 -10.71
CA GLY A 129 6.72 17.36 -11.56
C GLY A 129 7.97 16.97 -12.37
N ILE A 130 8.91 16.26 -11.75
CA ILE A 130 10.19 15.84 -12.36
C ILE A 130 10.00 14.60 -13.25
N THR A 131 9.38 13.55 -12.71
CA THR A 131 9.38 12.21 -13.35
C THR A 131 8.24 11.98 -14.30
N LYS A 132 7.16 12.79 -14.23
CA LYS A 132 5.89 12.63 -14.96
C LYS A 132 5.28 11.22 -14.80
N SER A 133 5.65 10.50 -13.75
CA SER A 133 5.24 9.11 -13.50
C SER A 133 4.72 8.93 -12.08
N ALA A 134 3.41 8.70 -11.92
CA ALA A 134 2.79 8.44 -10.63
C ALA A 134 3.44 7.28 -9.84
N THR A 135 3.96 6.26 -10.53
CA THR A 135 4.61 5.11 -9.87
C THR A 135 5.95 5.50 -9.24
N ARG A 136 6.78 6.30 -9.96
CA ARG A 136 8.05 6.81 -9.43
C ARG A 136 7.82 7.82 -8.32
N SER A 137 6.83 8.69 -8.51
CA SER A 137 6.47 9.72 -7.53
C SER A 137 5.96 9.15 -6.22
N MET A 138 5.24 8.01 -6.25
CA MET A 138 4.90 7.27 -5.03
C MET A 138 6.14 6.86 -4.23
N GLY A 139 7.18 6.36 -4.91
CA GLY A 139 8.44 6.00 -4.26
C GLY A 139 9.10 7.22 -3.59
N GLY A 140 9.18 8.35 -4.30
CA GLY A 140 9.70 9.61 -3.75
C GLY A 140 8.91 10.10 -2.53
N GLY A 141 7.58 10.08 -2.61
CA GLY A 141 6.71 10.43 -1.48
C GLY A 141 6.93 9.53 -0.26
N PHE A 142 7.07 8.22 -0.48
CA PHE A 142 7.35 7.27 0.61
C PHE A 142 8.71 7.51 1.27
N ILE A 143 9.75 7.82 0.48
CA ILE A 143 11.07 8.15 1.02
C ILE A 143 10.99 9.39 1.90
N VAL A 144 10.38 10.48 1.41
CA VAL A 144 10.25 11.73 2.18
C VAL A 144 9.46 11.50 3.46
N TYR A 145 8.31 10.81 3.38
CA TYR A 145 7.52 10.47 4.58
C TYR A 145 8.34 9.64 5.57
N GLY A 146 9.06 8.61 5.10
CA GLY A 146 9.85 7.72 5.95
C GLY A 146 10.95 8.48 6.71
N ILE A 147 11.65 9.41 6.02
CA ILE A 147 12.67 10.26 6.64
C ILE A 147 12.03 11.16 7.72
N VAL A 148 10.97 11.88 7.36
CA VAL A 148 10.31 12.82 8.29
C VAL A 148 9.73 12.07 9.49
N THR A 149 9.07 10.92 9.26
CA THR A 149 8.53 10.13 10.36
C THR A 149 9.63 9.59 11.27
N GLY A 150 10.76 9.14 10.72
CA GLY A 150 11.91 8.66 11.48
C GLY A 150 12.59 9.75 12.33
N ILE A 151 12.51 11.02 11.91
CA ILE A 151 13.05 12.15 12.68
C ILE A 151 12.12 12.57 13.83
N TYR A 152 10.81 12.59 13.57
CA TYR A 152 9.84 13.21 14.50
C TYR A 152 9.08 12.20 15.38
N ILE A 153 9.10 10.91 15.05
CA ILE A 153 8.40 9.86 15.80
C ILE A 153 9.40 8.76 16.16
N GLU A 154 9.55 8.47 17.45
CA GLU A 154 10.52 7.50 17.97
C GLU A 154 10.45 6.13 17.25
N VAL A 155 9.24 5.63 17.00
CA VAL A 155 9.01 4.36 16.29
C VAL A 155 8.84 4.53 14.77
N GLY A 156 9.04 5.73 14.23
CA GLY A 156 8.79 6.07 12.83
C GLY A 156 9.64 5.27 11.84
N PHE A 157 10.88 4.90 12.23
CA PHE A 157 11.74 4.05 11.42
C PHE A 157 11.13 2.65 11.17
N ILE A 158 10.31 2.13 12.11
CA ILE A 158 9.61 0.84 11.96
C ILE A 158 8.53 0.96 10.87
N VAL A 159 7.78 2.07 10.84
CA VAL A 159 6.81 2.34 9.78
C VAL A 159 7.50 2.40 8.41
N SER A 160 8.72 2.93 8.36
CA SER A 160 9.52 3.01 7.13
C SER A 160 9.83 1.62 6.54
N ILE A 161 9.89 0.56 7.34
CA ILE A 161 10.03 -0.82 6.85
C ILE A 161 8.83 -1.20 5.97
N ALA A 162 7.60 -0.83 6.36
CA ALA A 162 6.41 -1.09 5.54
C ALA A 162 6.49 -0.36 4.18
N LEU A 163 7.03 0.86 4.16
CA LEU A 163 7.24 1.63 2.92
C LEU A 163 8.26 0.95 2.01
N LEU A 164 9.38 0.48 2.57
CA LEU A 164 10.41 -0.24 1.82
C LEU A 164 9.88 -1.54 1.22
N LEU A 165 9.05 -2.30 1.95
CA LEU A 165 8.39 -3.50 1.42
C LEU A 165 7.51 -3.18 0.21
N VAL A 166 6.75 -2.08 0.26
CA VAL A 166 5.90 -1.65 -0.86
C VAL A 166 6.74 -1.19 -2.05
N ILE A 167 7.81 -0.43 -1.83
CA ILE A 167 8.75 -0.01 -2.89
C ILE A 167 9.39 -1.24 -3.54
N TRP A 168 9.87 -2.18 -2.73
CA TRP A 168 10.46 -3.44 -3.19
C TRP A 168 9.49 -4.25 -4.05
N LYS A 169 8.23 -4.38 -3.61
CA LYS A 169 7.19 -5.09 -4.38
C LYS A 169 6.87 -4.41 -5.71
N GLN A 170 7.14 -3.10 -5.81
CA GLN A 170 6.92 -2.33 -7.04
C GLN A 170 8.15 -2.22 -7.95
N ARG A 171 9.34 -2.68 -7.53
CA ARG A 171 10.61 -2.45 -8.23
C ARG A 171 10.55 -2.72 -9.74
N HIS A 172 9.96 -3.83 -10.17
CA HIS A 172 9.81 -4.15 -11.58
C HIS A 172 8.95 -3.11 -12.33
N SER A 173 7.83 -2.69 -11.75
CA SER A 173 6.96 -1.66 -12.37
C SER A 173 7.63 -0.27 -12.40
N ILE A 174 8.62 -0.02 -11.55
CA ILE A 174 9.43 1.20 -11.56
C ILE A 174 10.47 1.12 -12.67
N ILE A 175 11.17 -0.02 -12.78
CA ILE A 175 12.28 -0.24 -13.72
C ILE A 175 11.77 -0.35 -15.17
N GLU A 176 10.71 -1.11 -15.43
CA GLU A 176 10.13 -1.28 -16.77
C GLU A 176 9.68 0.04 -17.41
N ARG A 177 9.27 1.01 -16.61
CA ARG A 177 8.89 2.35 -17.10
C ARG A 177 10.09 3.29 -17.31
N VAL A 178 11.31 2.86 -16.97
CA VAL A 178 12.56 3.60 -17.23
C VAL A 178 13.12 3.23 -18.60
N LYS A 179 12.79 2.03 -19.14
CA LYS A 179 13.15 1.71 -20.52
C LYS A 179 12.28 2.56 -21.46
N PRO A 180 12.86 3.50 -22.26
CA PRO A 180 12.12 4.07 -23.37
C PRO A 180 11.66 2.93 -24.27
N ASN A 181 10.49 3.08 -24.89
CA ASN A 181 10.10 2.19 -25.99
C ASN A 181 11.21 2.28 -27.08
N VAL A 182 12.22 1.43 -26.95
CA VAL A 182 13.10 1.08 -28.05
C VAL A 182 12.42 -0.09 -28.71
N LEU A 183 11.42 0.21 -29.51
CA LEU A 183 10.93 -0.69 -30.54
C LEU A 183 10.33 0.18 -31.64
N GLU A 184 11.10 0.26 -32.70
CA GLU A 184 10.75 0.35 -34.14
C GLU A 184 9.75 1.43 -34.57
#